data_42f421a62acdec09ea2bfdb9901eb71a
#
_entry.id   42f421a62acdec09ea2bfdb9901eb71a
#
_cell.length_a   1.000
_cell.length_b   1.000
_cell.length_c   1.000
_cell.angle_alpha   90.00
_cell.angle_beta   90.00
_cell.angle_gamma   90.00
#
_symmetry.space_group_name_H-M   'P 1'
#
loop_
_entity.id
_entity.type
_entity.pdbx_description
1 polymer ?
#
loop_
_entity_poly.entity_id
_entity_poly.type
_entity_poly.pdbx_seq_one_letter_code
_entity_poly.pdbx_strand_id
1 'polypeptide(L)'
;MNRAEHIAALRAASGVLAGGDRLLLAEWSDADWNKLLDHTHSRPFRTSEVLINRDATDRALHFVVAGALEVGITQVDGVSILPLAKITAGSIVGEQSFFDGQPRSTNVYAISDGELLRLEYEEFVQFSQAEPALTRDLLFAMGRVLSSRLRNTTFRVRR
;
A
#
# COMPACT_ATOMS: atom_id res chain seq x y z
N MET A 1 11.03 -5.96 -12.33
CA MET A 1 11.76 -4.74 -11.90
C MET A 1 12.93 -5.12 -10.99
N ASN A 2 14.00 -4.36 -11.06
CA ASN A 2 15.13 -4.52 -10.14
C ASN A 2 14.99 -3.57 -8.93
N ARG A 3 15.89 -3.69 -7.94
CA ARG A 3 15.87 -2.88 -6.71
C ARG A 3 15.92 -1.37 -6.99
N ALA A 4 16.76 -0.93 -7.93
CA ALA A 4 16.87 0.48 -8.27
C ALA A 4 15.58 1.04 -8.89
N GLU A 5 14.90 0.25 -9.69
CA GLU A 5 13.60 0.60 -10.27
C GLU A 5 12.51 0.66 -9.19
N HIS A 6 12.52 -0.25 -8.22
CA HIS A 6 11.62 -0.20 -7.07
C HIS A 6 11.78 1.10 -6.28
N ILE A 7 13.02 1.46 -5.96
CA ILE A 7 13.32 2.70 -5.21
C ILE A 7 12.90 3.92 -6.04
N ALA A 8 13.19 3.93 -7.34
CA ALA A 8 12.81 5.04 -8.21
C ALA A 8 11.28 5.23 -8.26
N ALA A 9 10.51 4.15 -8.35
CA ALA A 9 9.05 4.21 -8.35
C ALA A 9 8.49 4.78 -7.04
N LEU A 10 9.02 4.35 -5.90
CA LEU A 10 8.59 4.83 -4.58
C LEU A 10 9.03 6.28 -4.33
N ARG A 11 10.23 6.65 -4.77
CA ARG A 11 10.74 8.02 -4.63
C ARG A 11 10.01 9.01 -5.53
N ALA A 12 9.65 8.62 -6.76
CA ALA A 12 8.90 9.48 -7.69
C ALA A 12 7.57 9.95 -7.10
N ALA A 13 6.91 9.12 -6.30
CA ALA A 13 5.68 9.47 -5.61
C ALA A 13 5.88 10.62 -4.62
N SER A 14 7.02 10.69 -3.97
CA SER A 14 7.34 11.75 -2.99
C SER A 14 7.53 13.13 -3.62
N GLY A 15 7.80 13.20 -4.92
CA GLY A 15 7.97 14.46 -5.65
C GLY A 15 6.67 15.03 -6.23
N VAL A 16 5.57 14.33 -6.13
CA VAL A 16 4.29 14.80 -6.68
C VAL A 16 3.57 15.66 -5.64
N LEU A 17 3.39 16.93 -5.97
CA LEU A 17 2.55 17.83 -5.20
C LEU A 17 1.10 17.34 -5.26
N ALA A 18 0.57 17.06 -4.12
CA ALA A 18 -0.82 16.70 -3.90
C ALA A 18 -1.21 15.29 -4.34
N GLY A 19 -2.11 14.77 -3.96
CA GLY A 19 -2.73 13.52 -4.17
C GLY A 19 -2.61 12.61 -2.99
N GLY A 20 -2.74 13.16 -1.87
CA GLY A 20 -3.08 12.68 -0.55
C GLY A 20 -2.83 11.23 -0.15
N ASP A 21 -2.83 10.26 -1.02
CA ASP A 21 -2.68 8.85 -0.62
C ASP A 21 -1.36 8.20 -1.07
N ARG A 22 -0.39 9.00 -1.49
CA ARG A 22 0.95 8.50 -1.83
C ARG A 22 1.87 8.51 -0.62
N LEU A 23 2.75 7.52 -0.57
CA LEU A 23 3.73 7.41 0.50
C LEU A 23 4.83 8.46 0.34
N LEU A 24 4.90 9.42 1.27
CA LEU A 24 5.83 10.56 1.18
C LEU A 24 7.01 10.37 2.14
N LEU A 25 8.15 9.95 1.58
CA LEU A 25 9.43 9.76 2.30
C LEU A 25 10.55 10.46 1.54
N ALA A 26 10.37 11.77 1.25
CA ALA A 26 11.27 12.57 0.43
C ALA A 26 12.70 12.66 0.97
N GLU A 27 12.87 12.59 2.29
CA GLU A 27 14.18 12.69 2.96
C GLU A 27 14.97 11.38 2.95
N TRP A 28 14.36 10.26 2.55
CA TRP A 28 15.04 8.98 2.54
C TRP A 28 16.06 8.90 1.41
N SER A 29 17.28 8.48 1.78
CA SER A 29 18.33 8.11 0.81
C SER A 29 18.05 6.75 0.19
N ASP A 30 18.80 6.38 -0.85
CA ASP A 30 18.75 5.02 -1.41
C ASP A 30 19.11 3.97 -0.36
N ALA A 31 20.06 4.27 0.54
CA ALA A 31 20.43 3.38 1.62
C ALA A 31 19.28 3.15 2.60
N ASP A 32 18.49 4.19 2.91
CA ASP A 32 17.32 4.07 3.78
C ASP A 32 16.25 3.19 3.14
N TRP A 33 15.95 3.41 1.86
CA TRP A 33 15.04 2.56 1.11
C TRP A 33 15.52 1.11 1.07
N ASN A 34 16.80 0.87 0.83
CA ASN A 34 17.34 -0.49 0.80
C ASN A 34 17.14 -1.22 2.12
N LYS A 35 17.30 -0.54 3.25
CA LYS A 35 17.07 -1.13 4.57
C LYS A 35 15.64 -1.63 4.73
N LEU A 36 14.65 -0.86 4.30
CA LEU A 36 13.25 -1.29 4.32
C LEU A 36 13.01 -2.41 3.31
N LEU A 37 13.45 -2.25 2.08
CA LEU A 37 13.16 -3.19 1.00
C LEU A 37 13.84 -4.55 1.18
N ASP A 38 14.89 -4.65 2.00
CA ASP A 38 15.49 -5.93 2.39
C ASP A 38 14.52 -6.83 3.18
N HIS A 39 13.48 -6.24 3.77
CA HIS A 39 12.41 -6.95 4.48
C HIS A 39 11.18 -7.25 3.61
N THR A 40 11.21 -6.89 2.35
CA THR A 40 10.07 -7.07 1.43
C THR A 40 10.32 -8.18 0.42
N HIS A 41 9.23 -8.68 -0.16
CA HIS A 41 9.25 -9.68 -1.22
C HIS A 41 8.50 -9.15 -2.44
N SER A 42 9.15 -9.19 -3.60
CA SER A 42 8.53 -8.78 -4.86
C SER A 42 7.42 -9.76 -5.25
N ARG A 43 6.29 -9.22 -5.68
CA ARG A 43 5.17 -9.98 -6.22
C ARG A 43 4.65 -9.31 -7.48
N PRO A 44 4.96 -9.86 -8.67
CA PRO A 44 4.32 -9.45 -9.91
C PRO A 44 2.84 -9.83 -9.90
N PHE A 45 2.01 -9.07 -10.61
CA PHE A 45 0.60 -9.37 -10.77
C PHE A 45 0.12 -9.09 -12.19
N ARG A 46 -0.98 -9.74 -12.56
CA ARG A 46 -1.61 -9.58 -13.87
C ARG A 46 -2.99 -8.95 -13.73
N THR A 47 -3.44 -8.32 -14.78
CA THR A 47 -4.79 -7.76 -14.89
C THR A 47 -5.83 -8.78 -14.43
N SER A 48 -6.79 -8.31 -13.64
CA SER A 48 -7.91 -9.08 -13.06
C SER A 48 -7.54 -10.03 -11.92
N GLU A 49 -6.25 -10.12 -11.54
CA GLU A 49 -5.84 -10.92 -10.39
C GLU A 49 -6.35 -10.29 -9.09
N VAL A 50 -6.88 -11.12 -8.18
CA VAL A 50 -7.28 -10.70 -6.83
C VAL A 50 -6.08 -10.83 -5.91
N LEU A 51 -5.64 -9.71 -5.36
CA LEU A 51 -4.44 -9.65 -4.51
C LEU A 51 -4.78 -9.73 -3.02
N ILE A 52 -5.92 -9.18 -2.65
CA ILE A 52 -6.44 -9.22 -1.28
C ILE A 52 -7.90 -9.61 -1.35
N ASN A 53 -8.26 -10.63 -0.58
CA ASN A 53 -9.64 -11.06 -0.42
C ASN A 53 -10.24 -10.50 0.86
N ARG A 54 -11.44 -9.93 0.78
CA ARG A 54 -12.19 -9.52 1.96
C ARG A 54 -12.31 -10.67 2.95
N ASP A 55 -12.24 -10.37 4.23
CA ASP A 55 -12.29 -11.31 5.36
C ASP A 55 -11.04 -12.21 5.51
N ALA A 56 -10.07 -12.14 4.61
CA ALA A 56 -8.78 -12.80 4.83
C ALA A 56 -8.08 -12.24 6.08
N THR A 57 -7.30 -13.08 6.75
CA THR A 57 -6.70 -12.75 8.06
C THR A 57 -5.21 -12.44 7.99
N ASP A 58 -4.61 -12.44 6.80
CA ASP A 58 -3.22 -12.03 6.63
C ASP A 58 -3.03 -10.56 6.97
N ARG A 59 -1.80 -10.17 7.35
CA ARG A 59 -1.50 -8.83 7.89
C ARG A 59 -0.41 -8.11 7.11
N ALA A 60 -0.14 -8.50 5.88
CA ALA A 60 0.90 -7.88 5.07
C ALA A 60 0.50 -6.48 4.57
N LEU A 61 1.49 -5.59 4.51
CA LEU A 61 1.41 -4.32 3.81
C LEU A 61 1.99 -4.50 2.40
N HIS A 62 1.41 -3.84 1.41
CA HIS A 62 1.89 -3.89 0.04
C HIS A 62 2.25 -2.49 -0.46
N PHE A 63 3.47 -2.35 -0.98
CA PHE A 63 3.91 -1.13 -1.69
C PHE A 63 3.72 -1.36 -3.19
N VAL A 64 2.95 -0.55 -3.85
CA VAL A 64 2.75 -0.66 -5.30
C VAL A 64 3.89 0.05 -6.02
N VAL A 65 4.63 -0.67 -6.88
CA VAL A 65 5.78 -0.12 -7.61
C VAL A 65 5.54 -0.04 -9.11
N ALA A 66 4.56 -0.77 -9.64
CA ALA A 66 4.15 -0.69 -11.04
C ALA A 66 2.70 -1.12 -11.18
N GLY A 67 2.00 -0.56 -12.16
CA GLY A 67 0.61 -0.91 -12.45
C GLY A 67 -0.39 -0.21 -11.55
N ALA A 68 -1.63 -0.68 -11.58
CA ALA A 68 -2.74 -0.09 -10.85
C ALA A 68 -3.65 -1.18 -10.27
N LEU A 69 -4.14 -0.90 -9.07
CA LEU A 69 -5.07 -1.75 -8.33
C LEU A 69 -6.37 -0.99 -8.09
N GLU A 70 -7.43 -1.73 -7.88
CA GLU A 70 -8.72 -1.18 -7.46
C GLU A 70 -9.16 -1.86 -6.17
N VAL A 71 -9.58 -1.04 -5.21
CA VAL A 71 -10.18 -1.48 -3.95
C VAL A 71 -11.68 -1.49 -4.13
N GLY A 72 -12.33 -2.60 -3.80
CA GLY A 72 -13.78 -2.73 -3.99
C GLY A 72 -14.44 -3.63 -2.96
N ILE A 73 -15.75 -3.52 -2.87
CA ILE A 73 -16.59 -4.37 -2.04
C ILE A 73 -17.59 -5.09 -2.95
N THR A 74 -17.70 -6.41 -2.80
CA THR A 74 -18.77 -7.18 -3.45
C THR A 74 -20.12 -6.76 -2.87
N GLN A 75 -21.04 -6.40 -3.73
CA GLN A 75 -22.39 -6.00 -3.32
C GLN A 75 -23.25 -7.19 -2.89
N VAL A 76 -24.44 -6.89 -2.40
CA VAL A 76 -25.39 -7.89 -1.87
C VAL A 76 -25.78 -8.95 -2.89
N ASP A 77 -25.74 -8.63 -4.19
CA ASP A 77 -26.01 -9.58 -5.28
C ASP A 77 -24.90 -10.66 -5.45
N GLY A 78 -23.75 -10.48 -4.79
CA GLY A 78 -22.60 -11.40 -4.88
C GLY A 78 -21.81 -11.34 -6.17
N VAL A 79 -22.23 -10.51 -7.13
CA VAL A 79 -21.65 -10.41 -8.48
C VAL A 79 -21.09 -9.03 -8.76
N SER A 80 -21.80 -7.97 -8.38
CA SER A 80 -21.37 -6.59 -8.60
C SER A 80 -20.33 -6.16 -7.60
N ILE A 81 -19.30 -5.44 -8.09
CA ILE A 81 -18.26 -4.84 -7.24
C ILE A 81 -18.49 -3.34 -7.19
N LEU A 82 -18.57 -2.79 -5.97
CA LEU A 82 -18.58 -1.36 -5.75
C LEU A 82 -17.13 -0.88 -5.65
N PRO A 83 -16.62 -0.14 -6.67
CA PRO A 83 -15.26 0.40 -6.58
C PRO A 83 -15.19 1.53 -5.55
N LEU A 84 -14.20 1.46 -4.65
CA LEU A 84 -14.00 2.44 -3.59
C LEU A 84 -12.81 3.36 -3.88
N ALA A 85 -11.72 2.83 -4.41
CA ALA A 85 -10.50 3.59 -4.65
C ALA A 85 -9.63 2.91 -5.71
N LYS A 86 -8.83 3.73 -6.40
CA LYS A 86 -7.77 3.28 -7.29
C LYS A 86 -6.41 3.53 -6.63
N ILE A 87 -5.55 2.53 -6.64
CA ILE A 87 -4.20 2.60 -6.07
C ILE A 87 -3.19 2.47 -7.18
N THR A 88 -2.25 3.40 -7.26
CA THR A 88 -1.20 3.44 -8.29
C THR A 88 0.19 3.34 -7.68
N ALA A 89 1.22 3.25 -8.53
CA ALA A 89 2.62 3.19 -8.09
C ALA A 89 2.97 4.35 -7.14
N GLY A 90 3.70 4.03 -6.09
CA GLY A 90 4.08 4.97 -5.04
C GLY A 90 3.11 5.01 -3.85
N SER A 91 2.02 4.26 -3.90
CA SER A 91 1.07 4.14 -2.79
C SER A 91 1.12 2.76 -2.13
N ILE A 92 0.34 2.59 -1.08
CA ILE A 92 0.25 1.36 -0.29
C ILE A 92 -1.18 0.82 -0.30
N VAL A 93 -1.30 -0.46 -0.05
CA VAL A 93 -2.59 -1.13 0.14
C VAL A 93 -2.47 -2.20 1.22
N GLY A 94 -3.58 -2.48 1.90
CA GLY A 94 -3.61 -3.43 3.02
C GLY A 94 -3.19 -2.83 4.37
N GLU A 95 -3.14 -1.51 4.47
CA GLU A 95 -2.69 -0.78 5.65
C GLU A 95 -3.58 -0.96 6.87
N GLN A 96 -4.90 -1.09 6.69
CA GLN A 96 -5.82 -1.21 7.82
C GLN A 96 -5.51 -2.46 8.65
N SER A 97 -5.52 -3.63 8.03
CA SER A 97 -5.21 -4.89 8.72
C SER A 97 -3.77 -4.95 9.22
N PHE A 98 -2.84 -4.30 8.51
CA PHE A 98 -1.47 -4.17 8.97
C PHE A 98 -1.42 -3.46 10.32
N PHE A 99 -2.19 -2.39 10.52
CA PHE A 99 -2.22 -1.64 11.77
C PHE A 99 -3.03 -2.32 12.87
N ASP A 100 -4.25 -2.73 12.57
CA ASP A 100 -5.19 -3.16 13.61
C ASP A 100 -5.30 -4.69 13.78
N GLY A 101 -4.71 -5.47 12.87
CA GLY A 101 -4.76 -6.94 12.94
C GLY A 101 -6.13 -7.54 12.67
N GLN A 102 -7.09 -6.74 12.23
CA GLN A 102 -8.42 -7.21 11.91
C GLN A 102 -8.46 -7.86 10.51
N PRO A 103 -9.45 -8.71 10.20
CA PRO A 103 -9.62 -9.25 8.86
C PRO A 103 -9.70 -8.16 7.79
N ARG A 104 -9.29 -8.49 6.57
CA ARG A 104 -9.34 -7.56 5.43
C ARG A 104 -10.75 -7.01 5.23
N SER A 105 -10.85 -5.68 5.11
CA SER A 105 -12.14 -4.99 4.99
C SER A 105 -12.69 -4.94 3.58
N THR A 106 -11.83 -5.15 2.58
CA THR A 106 -12.18 -4.99 1.15
C THR A 106 -11.47 -6.04 0.31
N ASN A 107 -11.93 -6.19 -0.94
CA ASN A 107 -11.16 -6.86 -1.99
C ASN A 107 -10.23 -5.87 -2.67
N VAL A 108 -9.07 -6.35 -3.11
CA VAL A 108 -8.15 -5.58 -3.95
C VAL A 108 -7.79 -6.43 -5.16
N TYR A 109 -7.99 -5.88 -6.35
CA TYR A 109 -7.72 -6.57 -7.61
C TYR A 109 -6.97 -5.68 -8.59
N ALA A 110 -6.22 -6.32 -9.48
CA ALA A 110 -5.41 -5.64 -10.48
C ALA A 110 -6.27 -5.16 -11.65
N ILE A 111 -6.11 -3.90 -12.04
CA ILE A 111 -6.74 -3.34 -13.26
C ILE A 111 -5.74 -3.20 -14.40
N SER A 112 -4.48 -3.47 -14.15
CA SER A 112 -3.41 -3.64 -15.13
C SER A 112 -2.40 -4.65 -14.62
N ASP A 113 -1.49 -5.09 -15.48
CA ASP A 113 -0.29 -5.80 -15.04
C ASP A 113 0.59 -4.87 -14.21
N GLY A 114 1.35 -5.41 -13.27
CA GLY A 114 2.23 -4.61 -12.43
C GLY A 114 3.03 -5.44 -11.43
N GLU A 115 3.50 -4.76 -10.41
CA GLU A 115 4.32 -5.36 -9.35
C GLU A 115 4.11 -4.63 -8.04
N LEU A 116 4.11 -5.39 -6.95
CA LEU A 116 4.11 -4.85 -5.59
C LEU A 116 5.23 -5.47 -4.77
N LEU A 117 5.58 -4.80 -3.68
CA LEU A 117 6.51 -5.29 -2.67
C LEU A 117 5.71 -5.60 -1.41
N ARG A 118 5.76 -6.84 -0.98
CA ARG A 118 5.03 -7.35 0.18
C ARG A 118 5.90 -7.28 1.42
N LEU A 119 5.40 -6.63 2.48
CA LEU A 119 6.01 -6.55 3.80
C LEU A 119 5.12 -7.28 4.80
N GLU A 120 5.60 -8.43 5.29
CA GLU A 120 4.92 -9.16 6.36
C GLU A 120 5.03 -8.38 7.68
N TYR A 121 4.03 -8.52 8.54
CA TYR A 121 4.03 -7.83 9.85
C TYR A 121 5.26 -8.19 10.70
N GLU A 122 5.65 -9.46 10.71
CA GLU A 122 6.82 -9.95 11.43
C GLU A 122 8.13 -9.34 10.90
N GLU A 123 8.24 -9.19 9.58
CA GLU A 123 9.37 -8.51 8.93
C GLU A 123 9.42 -7.03 9.32
N PHE A 124 8.26 -6.38 9.39
CA PHE A 124 8.17 -5.00 9.87
C PHE A 124 8.64 -4.87 11.32
N VAL A 125 8.28 -5.82 12.20
CA VAL A 125 8.75 -5.82 13.59
C VAL A 125 10.27 -5.91 13.65
N GLN A 126 10.89 -6.78 12.87
CA GLN A 126 12.36 -6.87 12.77
C GLN A 126 12.97 -5.56 12.27
N PHE A 127 12.42 -4.98 11.22
CA PHE A 127 12.85 -3.67 10.72
C PHE A 127 12.75 -2.59 11.80
N SER A 128 11.67 -2.57 12.55
CA SER A 128 11.44 -1.57 13.61
C SER A 128 12.46 -1.65 14.73
N GLN A 129 12.93 -2.85 15.05
CA GLN A 129 13.95 -3.08 16.07
C GLN A 129 15.34 -2.64 15.59
N ALA A 130 15.65 -2.88 14.31
CA ALA A 130 16.92 -2.51 13.71
C ALA A 130 17.03 -1.02 13.36
N GLU A 131 15.91 -0.42 12.90
CA GLU A 131 15.87 0.93 12.34
C GLU A 131 14.71 1.76 12.92
N PRO A 132 14.77 2.14 14.21
CA PRO A 132 13.64 2.83 14.85
C PRO A 132 13.34 4.21 14.25
N ALA A 133 14.36 4.95 13.81
CA ALA A 133 14.15 6.27 13.19
C ALA A 133 13.45 6.17 11.83
N LEU A 134 13.86 5.23 11.00
CA LEU A 134 13.21 4.98 9.70
C LEU A 134 11.80 4.45 9.89
N THR A 135 11.58 3.64 10.91
CA THR A 135 10.25 3.14 11.28
C THR A 135 9.32 4.28 11.66
N ARG A 136 9.79 5.24 12.45
CA ARG A 136 9.02 6.44 12.78
C ARG A 136 8.60 7.18 11.50
N ASP A 137 9.53 7.40 10.58
CA ASP A 137 9.26 8.08 9.32
C ASP A 137 8.24 7.32 8.48
N LEU A 138 8.38 6.00 8.38
CA LEU A 138 7.45 5.13 7.66
C LEU A 138 6.05 5.20 8.27
N LEU A 139 5.93 5.07 9.58
CA LEU A 139 4.63 5.13 10.26
C LEU A 139 3.95 6.49 10.08
N PHE A 140 4.71 7.58 10.12
CA PHE A 140 4.16 8.92 9.84
C PHE A 140 3.66 9.04 8.40
N ALA A 141 4.44 8.55 7.43
CA ALA A 141 4.04 8.54 6.02
C ALA A 141 2.77 7.71 5.80
N MET A 142 2.67 6.56 6.43
CA MET A 142 1.47 5.71 6.40
C MET A 142 0.27 6.39 7.06
N GLY A 143 0.48 7.05 8.19
CA GLY A 143 -0.56 7.81 8.89
C GLY A 143 -1.14 8.93 8.02
N ARG A 144 -0.32 9.61 7.23
CA ARG A 144 -0.78 10.61 6.26
C ARG A 144 -1.67 9.99 5.18
N VAL A 145 -1.29 8.83 4.67
CA VAL A 145 -2.11 8.09 3.69
C VAL A 145 -3.47 7.75 4.28
N LEU A 146 -3.51 7.18 5.49
CA LEU A 146 -4.76 6.86 6.18
C LEU A 146 -5.62 8.08 6.44
N SER A 147 -5.02 9.18 6.89
CA SER A 147 -5.73 10.44 7.13
C SER A 147 -6.38 10.96 5.84
N SER A 148 -5.65 10.93 4.73
CA SER A 148 -6.17 11.34 3.43
C SER A 148 -7.33 10.46 2.97
N ARG A 149 -7.19 9.15 3.10
CA ARG A 149 -8.26 8.19 2.74
C ARG A 149 -9.51 8.38 3.60
N LEU A 150 -9.34 8.64 4.88
CA LEU A 150 -10.45 8.93 5.79
C LEU A 150 -11.17 10.23 5.40
N ARG A 151 -10.45 11.30 5.09
CA ARG A 151 -11.04 12.55 4.61
C ARG A 151 -11.84 12.35 3.32
N ASN A 152 -11.30 11.59 2.38
CA ASN A 152 -11.98 11.28 1.12
C ASN A 152 -13.27 10.49 1.35
N THR A 153 -13.27 9.53 2.26
CA THR A 153 -14.45 8.77 2.66
C THR A 153 -15.49 9.68 3.32
N THR A 154 -15.08 10.57 4.20
CA THR A 154 -15.97 11.54 4.86
C THR A 154 -16.63 12.46 3.84
N PHE A 155 -15.91 12.93 2.83
CA PHE A 155 -16.49 13.75 1.76
C PHE A 155 -17.56 12.99 0.96
N ARG A 156 -17.36 11.71 0.69
CA ARG A 156 -18.34 10.87 -0.02
C ARG A 156 -19.64 10.70 0.75
N VAL A 157 -19.56 10.56 2.06
CA VAL A 157 -20.74 10.37 2.93
C VAL A 157 -21.58 11.66 3.03
N ARG A 158 -20.95 12.83 2.87
CA ARG A 158 -21.66 14.14 2.94
C ARG A 158 -22.35 14.53 1.64
N ARG A 159 -22.17 13.80 0.58
CA ARG A 159 -22.83 13.99 -0.72
C ARG A 159 -24.03 13.04 -0.85
#